data_b346ebf7af5e0657a1bdf06425fd5781
#
_entry.id   b346ebf7af5e0657a1bdf06425fd5781
#
_cell.length_a   1.000
_cell.length_b   1.000
_cell.length_c   1.000
_cell.angle_alpha   90.00
_cell.angle_beta   90.00
_cell.angle_gamma   90.00
#
_symmetry.space_group_name_H-M   'P 1'
#
loop_
_entity.id
_entity.type
_entity.pdbx_description
1 polymer ?
#
loop_
_entity_poly.entity_id
_entity_poly.type
_entity_poly.pdbx_seq_one_letter_code
_entity_poly.pdbx_strand_id
1 'polypeptide(L)'
;MARKENRTITDLGTLKALAHPLRMQLYRGLCVARTATASQLADQVDEAVSLVSYHLRKLAEHGLIEAAVPQSGDGRERWWQPASEGVTVRDENFRDAPERAAAHLAATRLFHEQRADMYRRYLDERPAWGAEWNSAAPDSESLLRLTPAELDELRGELLALARKYD
;
A
#
# COMPACT_ATOMS: atom_id res chain seq x y z
N MET A 1 10.31 -16.56 -10.57
CA MET A 1 8.85 -16.43 -10.36
C MET A 1 8.31 -15.39 -11.33
N ALA A 2 7.15 -15.60 -11.94
CA ALA A 2 6.52 -14.59 -12.78
C ALA A 2 6.14 -13.39 -11.88
N ARG A 3 6.51 -12.18 -12.32
CA ARG A 3 6.22 -10.94 -11.60
C ARG A 3 4.72 -10.66 -11.65
N LYS A 4 4.13 -10.35 -10.51
CA LYS A 4 2.71 -9.96 -10.42
C LYS A 4 2.55 -8.56 -11.00
N GLU A 5 1.47 -8.32 -11.73
CA GLU A 5 1.14 -6.98 -12.25
C GLU A 5 0.40 -6.14 -11.21
N ASN A 6 0.40 -4.81 -11.39
CA ASN A 6 -0.43 -3.91 -10.59
C ASN A 6 -1.91 -4.16 -10.89
N ARG A 7 -2.71 -4.29 -9.84
CA ARG A 7 -4.16 -4.45 -9.95
C ARG A 7 -4.86 -3.09 -9.98
N THR A 8 -5.69 -2.85 -10.99
CA THR A 8 -6.59 -1.70 -11.01
C THR A 8 -7.87 -2.04 -10.25
N ILE A 9 -8.21 -1.22 -9.25
CA ILE A 9 -9.47 -1.34 -8.48
C ILE A 9 -10.55 -0.58 -9.25
N THR A 10 -11.61 -1.32 -9.62
CA THR A 10 -12.75 -0.79 -10.39
C THR A 10 -14.07 -0.94 -9.66
N ASP A 11 -14.13 -1.73 -8.60
CA ASP A 11 -15.35 -1.96 -7.82
C ASP A 11 -15.33 -1.26 -6.47
N LEU A 12 -16.53 -0.81 -6.04
CA LEU A 12 -16.71 -0.03 -4.82
C LEU A 12 -16.43 -0.85 -3.55
N GLY A 13 -16.70 -2.16 -3.56
CA GLY A 13 -16.47 -3.05 -2.42
C GLY A 13 -14.99 -3.15 -2.08
N THR A 14 -14.14 -3.41 -3.08
CA THR A 14 -12.69 -3.47 -2.92
C THR A 14 -12.12 -2.11 -2.51
N LEU A 15 -12.62 -1.00 -3.10
CA LEU A 15 -12.21 0.34 -2.70
C LEU A 15 -12.52 0.61 -1.21
N LYS A 16 -13.75 0.32 -0.76
CA LYS A 16 -14.16 0.46 0.65
C LYS A 16 -13.39 -0.49 1.57
N ALA A 17 -13.04 -1.68 1.10
CA ALA A 17 -12.20 -2.61 1.87
C ALA A 17 -10.80 -2.04 2.11
N LEU A 18 -10.19 -1.44 1.09
CA LEU A 18 -8.88 -0.83 1.21
C LEU A 18 -8.91 0.51 1.96
N ALA A 19 -10.00 1.29 1.83
CA ALA A 19 -10.20 2.58 2.47
C ALA A 19 -10.58 2.47 3.96
N HIS A 20 -9.89 1.62 4.71
CA HIS A 20 -9.97 1.50 6.15
C HIS A 20 -8.58 1.69 6.75
N PRO A 21 -8.39 2.57 7.76
CA PRO A 21 -7.05 2.94 8.26
C PRO A 21 -6.16 1.72 8.57
N LEU A 22 -6.61 0.81 9.42
CA LEU A 22 -5.83 -0.37 9.79
C LEU A 22 -5.61 -1.33 8.61
N ARG A 23 -6.61 -1.55 7.74
CA ARG A 23 -6.43 -2.41 6.57
C ARG A 23 -5.39 -1.87 5.59
N MET A 24 -5.36 -0.57 5.38
CA MET A 24 -4.33 0.07 4.54
C MET A 24 -2.94 -0.06 5.15
N GLN A 25 -2.80 0.09 6.48
CA GLN A 25 -1.51 -0.12 7.17
C GLN A 25 -1.04 -1.56 7.02
N LEU A 26 -1.92 -2.53 7.26
CA LEU A 26 -1.61 -3.96 7.11
C LEU A 26 -1.25 -4.33 5.67
N TYR A 27 -1.99 -3.80 4.68
CA TYR A 27 -1.68 -4.02 3.27
C TYR A 27 -0.30 -3.48 2.90
N ARG A 28 0.05 -2.27 3.33
CA ARG A 28 1.37 -1.66 3.09
C ARG A 28 2.48 -2.43 3.81
N GLY A 29 2.28 -2.79 5.08
CA GLY A 29 3.22 -3.63 5.83
C GLY A 29 3.50 -4.94 5.10
N LEU A 30 2.46 -5.57 4.57
CA LEU A 30 2.58 -6.80 3.80
C LEU A 30 3.30 -6.59 2.45
N CYS A 31 3.06 -5.47 1.77
CA CYS A 31 3.79 -5.13 0.54
C CYS A 31 5.30 -4.97 0.80
N VAL A 32 5.69 -4.40 1.94
CA VAL A 32 7.09 -4.24 2.33
C VAL A 32 7.71 -5.57 2.77
N ALA A 33 7.02 -6.33 3.63
CA ALA A 33 7.51 -7.61 4.15
C ALA A 33 7.48 -8.75 3.10
N ARG A 34 6.74 -8.58 1.99
CA ARG A 34 6.44 -9.57 0.95
C ARG A 34 5.58 -10.73 1.45
N THR A 35 5.91 -11.30 2.60
CA THR A 35 5.12 -12.33 3.29
C THR A 35 5.16 -12.07 4.79
N ALA A 36 4.03 -12.26 5.48
CA ALA A 36 3.96 -12.14 6.94
C ALA A 36 2.79 -12.94 7.52
N THR A 37 2.87 -13.24 8.81
CA THR A 37 1.76 -13.78 9.61
C THR A 37 0.96 -12.65 10.25
N ALA A 38 -0.24 -12.99 10.78
CA ALA A 38 -1.03 -12.02 11.52
C ALA A 38 -0.33 -11.53 12.79
N SER A 39 0.44 -12.40 13.45
CA SER A 39 1.23 -12.06 14.65
C SER A 39 2.29 -11.02 14.33
N GLN A 40 3.08 -11.24 13.27
CA GLN A 40 4.13 -10.30 12.85
C GLN A 40 3.57 -8.91 12.48
N LEU A 41 2.43 -8.89 11.79
CA LEU A 41 1.78 -7.62 11.42
C LEU A 41 1.13 -6.93 12.62
N ALA A 42 0.62 -7.70 13.59
CA ALA A 42 0.06 -7.19 14.83
C ALA A 42 1.10 -6.42 15.65
N ASP A 43 2.31 -6.98 15.76
CA ASP A 43 3.44 -6.33 16.43
C ASP A 43 3.85 -5.01 15.74
N GLN A 44 3.77 -4.95 14.39
CA GLN A 44 4.11 -3.75 13.63
C GLN A 44 3.12 -2.59 13.81
N VAL A 45 1.84 -2.91 14.04
CA VAL A 45 0.77 -1.91 14.13
C VAL A 45 0.27 -1.69 15.55
N ASP A 46 0.87 -2.37 16.53
CA ASP A 46 0.49 -2.35 17.97
C ASP A 46 -1.00 -2.66 18.20
N GLU A 47 -1.46 -3.77 17.59
CA GLU A 47 -2.86 -4.19 17.65
C GLU A 47 -2.99 -5.68 18.02
N ALA A 48 -4.16 -6.07 18.52
CA ALA A 48 -4.42 -7.46 18.85
C ALA A 48 -4.38 -8.37 17.61
N VAL A 49 -3.73 -9.53 17.71
CA VAL A 49 -3.62 -10.54 16.62
C VAL A 49 -5.00 -10.95 16.07
N SER A 50 -6.01 -11.06 16.94
CA SER A 50 -7.38 -11.39 16.54
C SER A 50 -8.01 -10.34 15.64
N LEU A 51 -7.79 -9.05 15.94
CA LEU A 51 -8.24 -7.91 15.15
C LEU A 51 -7.52 -7.87 13.78
N VAL A 52 -6.19 -8.03 13.81
CA VAL A 52 -5.38 -8.09 12.59
C VAL A 52 -5.81 -9.26 11.71
N SER A 53 -6.01 -10.44 12.29
CA SER A 53 -6.52 -11.63 11.55
C SER A 53 -7.88 -11.38 10.90
N TYR A 54 -8.78 -10.65 11.57
CA TYR A 54 -10.06 -10.24 10.98
C TYR A 54 -9.85 -9.33 9.76
N HIS A 55 -9.01 -8.31 9.89
CA HIS A 55 -8.76 -7.37 8.79
C HIS A 55 -8.02 -7.99 7.60
N LEU A 56 -7.09 -8.92 7.85
CA LEU A 56 -6.42 -9.68 6.78
C LEU A 56 -7.42 -10.57 6.02
N ARG A 57 -8.35 -11.22 6.70
CA ARG A 57 -9.43 -11.96 6.01
C ARG A 57 -10.27 -11.05 5.14
N LYS A 58 -10.61 -9.84 5.62
CA LYS A 58 -11.33 -8.84 4.83
C LYS A 58 -10.56 -8.38 3.59
N LEU A 59 -9.26 -8.19 3.67
CA LEU A 59 -8.42 -7.91 2.50
C LEU A 59 -8.40 -9.10 1.52
N ALA A 60 -8.33 -10.32 2.03
CA ALA A 60 -8.34 -11.53 1.21
C ALA A 60 -9.69 -11.78 0.52
N GLU A 61 -10.82 -11.53 1.19
CA GLU A 61 -12.16 -11.59 0.61
C GLU A 61 -12.31 -10.71 -0.64
N HIS A 62 -11.58 -9.59 -0.68
CA HIS A 62 -11.54 -8.69 -1.82
C HIS A 62 -10.36 -8.95 -2.78
N GLY A 63 -9.61 -10.04 -2.59
CA GLY A 63 -8.48 -10.43 -3.43
C GLY A 63 -7.32 -9.43 -3.43
N LEU A 64 -7.17 -8.62 -2.37
CA LEU A 64 -6.04 -7.71 -2.18
C LEU A 64 -4.79 -8.43 -1.68
N ILE A 65 -5.00 -9.47 -0.89
CA ILE A 65 -3.97 -10.38 -0.39
C ILE A 65 -4.42 -11.83 -0.59
N GLU A 66 -3.48 -12.76 -0.52
CA GLU A 66 -3.73 -14.19 -0.63
C GLU A 66 -2.87 -14.98 0.36
N ALA A 67 -3.20 -16.25 0.55
CA ALA A 67 -2.38 -17.13 1.37
C ALA A 67 -1.02 -17.38 0.70
N ALA A 68 0.05 -17.26 1.48
CA ALA A 68 1.41 -17.58 1.06
C ALA A 68 1.82 -18.98 1.53
N VAL A 69 2.88 -19.51 0.91
CA VAL A 69 3.55 -20.72 1.39
C VAL A 69 4.19 -20.42 2.75
N PRO A 70 3.99 -21.28 3.77
CA PRO A 70 4.63 -21.10 5.07
C PRO A 70 6.15 -20.97 4.96
N GLN A 71 6.73 -19.98 5.64
CA GLN A 71 8.18 -19.75 5.66
C GLN A 71 8.85 -20.33 6.91
N SER A 72 8.08 -20.74 7.91
CA SER A 72 8.54 -21.46 9.09
C SER A 72 7.86 -22.81 9.19
N GLY A 73 8.51 -23.80 9.85
CA GLY A 73 8.00 -25.15 10.01
C GLY A 73 6.79 -25.28 10.97
N ASP A 74 6.33 -24.20 11.57
CA ASP A 74 5.10 -24.19 12.36
C ASP A 74 3.90 -23.99 11.43
N GLY A 75 3.30 -25.11 11.01
CA GLY A 75 2.12 -25.12 10.13
C GLY A 75 0.82 -24.59 10.76
N ARG A 76 0.89 -24.03 11.97
CA ARG A 76 -0.28 -23.47 12.69
C ARG A 76 -0.59 -22.03 12.29
N GLU A 77 0.40 -21.24 11.82
CA GLU A 77 0.21 -19.87 11.42
C GLU A 77 -0.08 -19.75 9.92
N ARG A 78 -1.10 -18.96 9.60
CA ARG A 78 -1.42 -18.62 8.20
C ARG A 78 -0.52 -17.49 7.74
N TRP A 79 0.24 -17.74 6.69
CA TRP A 79 1.05 -16.76 6.00
C TRP A 79 0.26 -16.06 4.91
N TRP A 80 0.49 -14.77 4.77
CA TRP A 80 -0.15 -13.90 3.81
C TRP A 80 0.86 -13.24 2.90
N GLN A 81 0.45 -12.93 1.67
CA GLN A 81 1.23 -12.16 0.71
C GLN A 81 0.30 -11.26 -0.10
N PRO A 82 0.81 -10.14 -0.69
CA PRO A 82 0.04 -9.34 -1.64
C PRO A 82 -0.39 -10.19 -2.84
N ALA A 83 -1.64 -10.03 -3.31
CA ALA A 83 -2.13 -10.72 -4.49
C ALA A 83 -1.61 -10.11 -5.81
N SER A 84 -1.11 -8.84 -5.77
CA SER A 84 -0.52 -8.09 -6.88
C SER A 84 0.68 -7.29 -6.39
N GLU A 85 1.53 -6.76 -7.28
CA GLU A 85 2.65 -5.88 -6.89
C GLU A 85 2.21 -4.59 -6.20
N GLY A 86 1.03 -4.10 -6.56
CA GLY A 86 0.42 -2.93 -5.97
C GLY A 86 -1.00 -2.75 -6.46
N VAL A 87 -1.65 -1.68 -6.01
CA VAL A 87 -3.00 -1.32 -6.44
C VAL A 87 -3.01 0.07 -7.05
N THR A 88 -3.80 0.22 -8.10
CA THR A 88 -4.08 1.50 -8.76
C THR A 88 -5.57 1.80 -8.63
N VAL A 89 -5.90 3.00 -8.19
CA VAL A 89 -7.27 3.51 -8.15
C VAL A 89 -7.34 4.73 -9.06
N ARG A 90 -8.23 4.71 -10.05
CA ARG A 90 -8.39 5.79 -11.02
C ARG A 90 -9.76 6.44 -10.85
N ASP A 91 -9.82 7.75 -10.93
CA ASP A 91 -11.07 8.54 -10.85
C ASP A 91 -12.09 8.09 -11.91
N GLU A 92 -11.63 7.84 -13.11
CA GLU A 92 -12.48 7.41 -14.24
C GLU A 92 -13.32 6.16 -13.95
N ASN A 93 -12.87 5.30 -13.05
CA ASN A 93 -13.57 4.07 -12.68
C ASN A 93 -14.70 4.29 -11.68
N PHE A 94 -14.83 5.50 -11.11
CA PHE A 94 -15.76 5.78 -10.01
C PHE A 94 -16.67 7.01 -10.24
N ARG A 95 -16.46 7.77 -11.32
CA ARG A 95 -17.21 9.01 -11.61
C ARG A 95 -18.58 8.79 -12.29
N ASP A 96 -18.93 7.54 -12.59
CA ASP A 96 -20.18 7.17 -13.27
C ASP A 96 -21.44 7.34 -12.42
N ALA A 97 -21.30 7.41 -11.07
CA ALA A 97 -22.39 7.62 -10.15
C ALA A 97 -21.94 8.45 -8.94
N PRO A 98 -22.80 9.37 -8.42
CA PRO A 98 -22.45 10.25 -7.30
C PRO A 98 -21.95 9.54 -6.05
N GLU A 99 -22.57 8.38 -5.70
CA GLU A 99 -22.13 7.58 -4.55
C GLU A 99 -20.72 7.03 -4.73
N ARG A 100 -20.40 6.54 -5.94
CA ARG A 100 -19.08 5.98 -6.27
C ARG A 100 -18.01 7.08 -6.25
N ALA A 101 -18.33 8.25 -6.82
CA ALA A 101 -17.44 9.40 -6.81
C ALA A 101 -17.18 9.91 -5.39
N ALA A 102 -18.20 10.00 -4.54
CA ALA A 102 -18.05 10.39 -3.13
C ALA A 102 -17.17 9.38 -2.35
N ALA A 103 -17.40 8.09 -2.53
CA ALA A 103 -16.59 7.06 -1.90
C ALA A 103 -15.13 7.08 -2.37
N HIS A 104 -14.89 7.30 -3.66
CA HIS A 104 -13.54 7.47 -4.21
C HIS A 104 -12.83 8.69 -3.61
N LEU A 105 -13.50 9.83 -3.53
CA LEU A 105 -12.95 11.04 -2.92
C LEU A 105 -12.60 10.82 -1.44
N ALA A 106 -13.47 10.16 -0.67
CA ALA A 106 -13.21 9.83 0.73
C ALA A 106 -12.00 8.89 0.90
N ALA A 107 -11.92 7.85 0.05
CA ALA A 107 -10.77 6.95 0.02
C ALA A 107 -9.47 7.68 -0.33
N THR A 108 -9.50 8.55 -1.32
CA THR A 108 -8.35 9.36 -1.74
C THR A 108 -7.85 10.25 -0.60
N ARG A 109 -8.75 10.93 0.11
CA ARG A 109 -8.39 11.74 1.29
C ARG A 109 -7.70 10.89 2.36
N LEU A 110 -8.27 9.74 2.72
CA LEU A 110 -7.67 8.82 3.68
C LEU A 110 -6.26 8.37 3.24
N PHE A 111 -6.08 8.05 1.96
CA PHE A 111 -4.78 7.64 1.45
C PHE A 111 -3.73 8.75 1.55
N HIS A 112 -4.13 10.00 1.31
CA HIS A 112 -3.25 11.16 1.46
C HIS A 112 -2.92 11.44 2.93
N GLU A 113 -3.91 11.41 3.82
CA GLU A 113 -3.70 11.58 5.26
C GLU A 113 -2.71 10.55 5.81
N GLN A 114 -2.88 9.27 5.47
CA GLN A 114 -1.95 8.23 5.89
C GLN A 114 -0.53 8.39 5.31
N ARG A 115 -0.39 8.89 4.08
CA ARG A 115 0.94 9.22 3.52
C ARG A 115 1.59 10.38 4.28
N ALA A 116 0.82 11.39 4.63
CA ALA A 116 1.31 12.50 5.44
C ALA A 116 1.76 12.03 6.83
N ASP A 117 1.02 11.08 7.45
CA ASP A 117 1.41 10.47 8.73
C ASP A 117 2.70 9.65 8.62
N MET A 118 2.87 8.91 7.52
CA MET A 118 4.11 8.18 7.26
C MET A 118 5.30 9.13 7.10
N TYR A 119 5.10 10.24 6.39
CA TYR A 119 6.16 11.24 6.21
C TYR A 119 6.52 11.94 7.53
N ARG A 120 5.52 12.29 8.35
CA ARG A 120 5.76 12.85 9.69
C ARG A 120 6.60 11.92 10.55
N ARG A 121 6.22 10.64 10.62
CA ARG A 121 7.01 9.63 11.36
C ARG A 121 8.44 9.50 10.83
N TYR A 122 8.61 9.50 9.49
CA TYR A 122 9.95 9.52 8.90
C TYR A 122 10.79 10.70 9.39
N LEU A 123 10.21 11.91 9.43
CA LEU A 123 10.92 13.10 9.93
C LEU A 123 11.29 12.98 11.41
N ASP A 124 10.43 12.42 12.24
CA ASP A 124 10.68 12.22 13.66
C ASP A 124 11.77 11.15 13.90
N GLU A 125 11.81 10.10 13.11
CA GLU A 125 12.76 8.99 13.23
C GLU A 125 14.10 9.26 12.53
N ARG A 126 14.12 10.13 11.55
CA ARG A 126 15.29 10.44 10.69
C ARG A 126 16.59 10.69 11.46
N PRO A 127 16.60 11.42 12.60
CA PRO A 127 17.83 11.63 13.37
C PRO A 127 18.50 10.34 13.85
N ALA A 128 17.74 9.29 14.07
CA ALA A 128 18.24 7.98 14.52
C ALA A 128 18.79 7.09 13.40
N TRP A 129 18.59 7.43 12.13
CA TRP A 129 18.95 6.58 10.98
C TRP A 129 20.44 6.61 10.62
N GLY A 130 21.22 7.51 11.22
CA GLY A 130 22.64 7.65 10.96
C GLY A 130 22.98 8.52 9.72
N ALA A 131 24.25 8.91 9.64
CA ALA A 131 24.72 9.89 8.65
C ALA A 131 24.61 9.39 7.20
N GLU A 132 24.83 8.13 6.95
CA GLU A 132 24.77 7.51 5.62
C GLU A 132 23.36 7.61 5.02
N TRP A 133 22.33 7.19 5.76
CA TRP A 133 20.94 7.30 5.34
C TRP A 133 20.49 8.75 5.19
N ASN A 134 20.88 9.61 6.12
CA ASN A 134 20.53 11.04 6.05
C ASN A 134 21.16 11.74 4.84
N SER A 135 22.37 11.33 4.43
CA SER A 135 23.03 11.82 3.22
C SER A 135 22.38 11.31 1.94
N ALA A 136 21.94 10.04 1.94
CA ALA A 136 21.30 9.41 0.77
C ALA A 136 19.87 9.89 0.50
N ALA A 137 19.20 10.46 1.51
CA ALA A 137 17.81 10.94 1.42
C ALA A 137 17.72 12.46 1.68
N PRO A 138 18.30 13.33 0.82
CA PRO A 138 18.18 14.78 0.95
C PRO A 138 16.73 15.21 0.66
N ASP A 139 16.30 16.28 1.31
CA ASP A 139 15.05 16.95 0.95
C ASP A 139 15.25 17.67 -0.39
N SER A 140 14.42 17.35 -1.37
CA SER A 140 14.44 17.99 -2.68
C SER A 140 13.03 18.25 -3.18
N GLU A 141 12.84 19.39 -3.83
CA GLU A 141 11.59 19.77 -4.46
C GLU A 141 11.84 20.13 -5.92
N SER A 142 10.99 19.65 -6.81
CA SER A 142 11.01 20.00 -8.23
C SER A 142 9.61 20.35 -8.69
N LEU A 143 9.45 21.54 -9.25
CA LEU A 143 8.18 22.01 -9.81
C LEU A 143 8.25 21.93 -11.34
N LEU A 144 7.37 21.14 -11.91
CA LEU A 144 7.31 20.90 -13.35
C LEU A 144 5.99 21.43 -13.93
N ARG A 145 6.07 21.98 -15.15
CA ARG A 145 4.90 22.34 -15.96
C ARG A 145 4.77 21.28 -17.04
N LEU A 146 3.71 20.47 -16.95
CA LEU A 146 3.50 19.32 -17.83
C LEU A 146 2.11 19.38 -18.43
N THR A 147 1.99 18.93 -19.66
CA THR A 147 0.72 18.52 -20.28
C THR A 147 0.27 17.18 -19.68
N PRO A 148 -1.01 16.78 -19.83
CA PRO A 148 -1.48 15.46 -19.41
C PRO A 148 -0.69 14.29 -20.02
N ALA A 149 -0.26 14.42 -21.27
CA ALA A 149 0.53 13.39 -21.95
C ALA A 149 1.92 13.25 -21.35
N GLU A 150 2.62 14.36 -21.12
CA GLU A 150 3.94 14.38 -20.48
C GLU A 150 3.87 13.86 -19.04
N LEU A 151 2.78 14.15 -18.30
CA LEU A 151 2.59 13.61 -16.95
C LEU A 151 2.42 12.08 -16.97
N ASP A 152 1.68 11.54 -17.94
CA ASP A 152 1.51 10.08 -18.09
C ASP A 152 2.82 9.39 -18.46
N GLU A 153 3.62 9.99 -19.34
CA GLU A 153 4.97 9.51 -19.71
C GLU A 153 5.90 9.52 -18.50
N LEU A 154 6.02 10.65 -17.77
CA LEU A 154 6.82 10.75 -16.54
C LEU A 154 6.39 9.70 -15.50
N ARG A 155 5.09 9.50 -15.31
CA ARG A 155 4.58 8.45 -14.42
C ARG A 155 5.06 7.07 -14.85
N GLY A 156 5.04 6.78 -16.14
CA GLY A 156 5.54 5.53 -16.72
C GLY A 156 7.02 5.31 -16.43
N GLU A 157 7.85 6.34 -16.64
CA GLU A 157 9.30 6.32 -16.37
C GLU A 157 9.61 6.11 -14.90
N LEU A 158 8.92 6.83 -13.99
CA LEU A 158 9.10 6.68 -12.53
C LEU A 158 8.75 5.26 -12.06
N LEU A 159 7.66 4.68 -12.58
CA LEU A 159 7.30 3.30 -12.28
C LEU A 159 8.35 2.31 -12.82
N ALA A 160 8.86 2.54 -14.02
CA ALA A 160 9.91 1.72 -14.60
C ALA A 160 11.23 1.82 -13.82
N LEU A 161 11.57 3.03 -13.34
CA LEU A 161 12.75 3.24 -12.49
C LEU A 161 12.59 2.52 -11.15
N ALA A 162 11.47 2.70 -10.45
CA ALA A 162 11.20 2.06 -9.16
C ALA A 162 11.35 0.52 -9.25
N ARG A 163 10.90 -0.08 -10.34
CA ARG A 163 11.01 -1.53 -10.58
C ARG A 163 12.44 -2.07 -10.68
N LYS A 164 13.46 -1.24 -10.87
CA LYS A 164 14.86 -1.68 -10.91
C LYS A 164 15.41 -1.94 -9.51
N TYR A 165 14.76 -1.41 -8.48
CA TYR A 165 15.21 -1.47 -7.08
C TYR A 165 14.29 -2.31 -6.20
N ASP A 166 13.37 -3.05 -6.81
CA ASP A 166 12.39 -3.91 -6.14
C ASP A 166 12.81 -5.38 -6.07
#